data_245ecb20de6bc9a03e28794dc326c11d
#
_entry.id   245ecb20de6bc9a03e28794dc326c11d
#
_cell.length_a   1.000
_cell.length_b   1.000
_cell.length_c   1.000
_cell.angle_alpha   90.00
_cell.angle_beta   90.00
_cell.angle_gamma   90.00
#
_symmetry.space_group_name_H-M   'P 1'
#
loop_
_entity.id
_entity.type
_entity.pdbx_description
1 polymer ?
#
loop_
_entity_poly.entity_id
_entity_poly.type
_entity_poly.pdbx_seq_one_letter_code
_entity_poly.pdbx_strand_id
1 'polypeptide(L)'
;MKKLLLAIAGTCVAASAIAQDEPKPFTMDGEFGLIVTTGNTETSSATAGITAQQELENWSNDYQIEGLYKQETVVQDDEEVERTSAQKFFASAQGNYKLENPDHRLFVFSSYEDDRFSNFAYQATLAGGWSQKMWKTEKTAFEYSVGPGYSWAETQAGVDNDSFIVRGSAAFKWFISDTAKFTQTA
;
A
#
# COMPACT_ATOMS: atom_id res chain seq x y z
N MET A 1 -10.13 -10.01 42.20
CA MET A 1 -9.36 -11.05 41.48
C MET A 1 -8.48 -10.30 40.45
N LYS A 2 -7.16 -10.45 40.54
CA LYS A 2 -6.21 -9.71 39.69
C LYS A 2 -6.21 -10.36 38.31
N LYS A 3 -6.79 -9.69 37.29
CA LYS A 3 -6.68 -10.13 35.90
C LYS A 3 -5.26 -9.80 35.40
N LEU A 4 -4.53 -10.82 35.01
CA LEU A 4 -3.18 -10.74 34.50
C LEU A 4 -3.28 -10.25 33.04
N LEU A 5 -2.82 -9.03 32.76
CA LEU A 5 -2.65 -8.51 31.40
C LEU A 5 -1.54 -9.30 30.71
N LEU A 6 -1.88 -10.13 29.76
CA LEU A 6 -0.93 -10.79 28.87
C LEU A 6 -0.93 -10.02 27.54
N ALA A 7 -0.03 -9.06 27.40
CA ALA A 7 0.23 -8.41 26.12
C ALA A 7 1.20 -9.30 25.34
N ILE A 8 0.71 -10.03 24.34
CA ILE A 8 1.56 -10.75 23.39
C ILE A 8 1.91 -9.76 22.27
N ALA A 9 3.03 -9.08 22.42
CA ALA A 9 3.65 -8.35 21.31
C ALA A 9 4.35 -9.35 20.39
N GLY A 10 3.69 -9.75 19.33
CA GLY A 10 4.29 -10.56 18.27
C GLY A 10 5.28 -9.71 17.48
N THR A 11 6.57 -9.87 17.75
CA THR A 11 7.65 -9.26 16.96
C THR A 11 7.83 -10.09 15.69
N CYS A 12 7.31 -9.65 14.55
CA CYS A 12 7.71 -10.19 13.25
C CYS A 12 9.16 -9.79 12.99
N VAL A 13 10.08 -10.73 13.13
CA VAL A 13 11.47 -10.58 12.68
C VAL A 13 11.46 -10.78 11.16
N ALA A 14 11.49 -9.69 10.41
CA ALA A 14 11.82 -9.75 9.00
C ALA A 14 13.29 -10.11 8.87
N ALA A 15 13.58 -11.35 8.48
CA ALA A 15 14.92 -11.78 8.14
C ALA A 15 15.30 -11.14 6.79
N SER A 16 15.99 -10.01 6.83
CA SER A 16 16.60 -9.40 5.65
C SER A 16 17.83 -10.22 5.27
N ALA A 17 17.70 -11.07 4.27
CA ALA A 17 18.85 -11.69 3.62
C ALA A 17 19.57 -10.60 2.82
N ILE A 18 20.71 -10.13 3.32
CA ILE A 18 21.62 -9.26 2.58
C ILE A 18 22.41 -10.17 1.61
N ALA A 19 21.92 -10.30 0.41
CA ALA A 19 22.71 -10.77 -0.72
C ALA A 19 22.93 -9.56 -1.64
N GLN A 20 24.17 -9.22 -1.94
CA GLN A 20 24.53 -8.37 -3.07
C GLN A 20 24.22 -9.18 -4.33
N ASP A 21 23.06 -8.97 -4.90
CA ASP A 21 22.62 -9.67 -6.09
C ASP A 21 22.39 -8.67 -7.24
N GLU A 22 22.71 -9.12 -8.44
CA GLU A 22 22.22 -8.54 -9.68
C GLU A 22 20.71 -8.26 -9.54
N PRO A 23 20.17 -7.18 -10.15
CA PRO A 23 18.76 -6.85 -10.01
C PRO A 23 17.91 -8.05 -10.42
N LYS A 24 17.24 -8.66 -9.45
CA LYS A 24 16.36 -9.81 -9.69
C LYS A 24 15.22 -9.35 -10.59
N PRO A 25 14.89 -10.10 -11.62
CA PRO A 25 13.81 -9.73 -12.55
C PRO A 25 12.43 -9.70 -11.86
N PHE A 26 12.33 -10.31 -10.68
CA PHE A 26 11.12 -10.29 -9.85
C PHE A 26 11.50 -10.30 -8.37
N THR A 27 10.90 -9.39 -7.62
CA THR A 27 10.97 -9.34 -6.15
C THR A 27 9.56 -9.26 -5.58
N MET A 28 9.34 -9.88 -4.44
CA MET A 28 8.07 -9.86 -3.74
C MET A 28 8.31 -9.79 -2.24
N ASP A 29 7.61 -8.90 -1.58
CA ASP A 29 7.60 -8.73 -0.13
C ASP A 29 6.18 -8.93 0.37
N GLY A 30 6.04 -9.66 1.47
CA GLY A 30 4.77 -9.89 2.13
C GLY A 30 4.84 -9.48 3.59
N GLU A 31 3.79 -8.86 4.09
CA GLU A 31 3.64 -8.50 5.50
C GLU A 31 2.33 -9.02 6.06
N PHE A 32 2.36 -9.40 7.31
CA PHE A 32 1.18 -9.80 8.05
C PHE A 32 1.28 -9.26 9.48
N GLY A 33 0.20 -8.66 9.95
CA GLY A 33 0.08 -8.14 11.31
C GLY A 33 -1.20 -8.65 11.98
N LEU A 34 -1.09 -9.06 13.25
CA LEU A 34 -2.22 -9.40 14.08
C LEU A 34 -2.08 -8.68 15.42
N ILE A 35 -3.11 -7.95 15.82
CA ILE A 35 -3.18 -7.26 17.11
C ILE A 35 -4.45 -7.71 17.80
N VAL A 36 -4.32 -8.21 19.03
CA VAL A 36 -5.43 -8.55 19.92
C VAL A 36 -5.24 -7.80 21.24
N THR A 37 -6.22 -7.01 21.61
CA THR A 37 -6.24 -6.26 22.87
C THR A 37 -7.42 -6.74 23.70
N THR A 38 -7.16 -7.07 24.96
CA THR A 38 -8.19 -7.48 25.92
C THR A 38 -8.24 -6.51 27.08
N GLY A 39 -9.43 -6.22 27.58
CA GLY A 39 -9.64 -5.27 28.69
C GLY A 39 -11.08 -4.83 28.78
N ASN A 40 -11.32 -3.56 29.10
CA ASN A 40 -12.68 -2.99 29.10
C ASN A 40 -13.26 -2.83 27.68
N THR A 41 -12.39 -2.78 26.69
CA THR A 41 -12.74 -2.85 25.26
C THR A 41 -11.82 -3.89 24.65
N GLU A 42 -12.41 -4.88 24.00
CA GLU A 42 -11.67 -5.89 23.28
C GLU A 42 -11.56 -5.49 21.81
N THR A 43 -10.37 -5.57 21.25
CA THR A 43 -10.14 -5.23 19.84
C THR A 43 -9.30 -6.32 19.20
N SER A 44 -9.71 -6.79 18.05
CA SER A 44 -8.88 -7.62 17.18
C SER A 44 -8.70 -6.94 15.82
N SER A 45 -7.46 -6.90 15.33
CA SER A 45 -7.11 -6.34 14.03
C SER A 45 -6.16 -7.26 13.30
N ALA A 46 -6.47 -7.54 12.04
CA ALA A 46 -5.60 -8.27 11.13
C ALA A 46 -5.29 -7.41 9.91
N THR A 47 -4.01 -7.33 9.56
CA THR A 47 -3.52 -6.66 8.35
C THR A 47 -2.72 -7.65 7.52
N ALA A 48 -2.82 -7.57 6.21
CA ALA A 48 -1.99 -8.31 5.28
C ALA A 48 -1.62 -7.42 4.10
N GLY A 49 -0.38 -7.48 3.65
CA GLY A 49 0.11 -6.73 2.51
C GLY A 49 1.05 -7.59 1.65
N ILE A 50 0.96 -7.41 0.34
CA ILE A 50 1.89 -7.97 -0.64
C ILE A 50 2.27 -6.85 -1.58
N THR A 51 3.57 -6.65 -1.76
CA THR A 51 4.12 -5.81 -2.80
C THR A 51 5.02 -6.65 -3.70
N ALA A 52 4.95 -6.44 -5.00
CA ALA A 52 5.82 -7.12 -5.95
C ALA A 52 6.32 -6.16 -7.00
N GLN A 53 7.56 -6.33 -7.42
CA GLN A 53 8.20 -5.57 -8.49
C GLN A 53 8.75 -6.54 -9.54
N GLN A 54 8.49 -6.24 -10.79
CA GLN A 54 8.99 -6.99 -11.92
C GLN A 54 9.78 -6.08 -12.85
N GLU A 55 11.05 -6.40 -13.05
CA GLU A 55 11.94 -5.66 -13.93
C GLU A 55 12.22 -6.50 -15.18
N LEU A 56 11.72 -6.05 -16.33
CA LEU A 56 11.92 -6.64 -17.64
C LEU A 56 12.78 -5.71 -18.49
N GLU A 57 13.20 -6.15 -19.67
CA GLU A 57 14.02 -5.36 -20.59
C GLU A 57 13.37 -4.00 -20.91
N ASN A 58 12.14 -4.02 -21.39
CA ASN A 58 11.41 -2.81 -21.82
C ASN A 58 10.31 -2.35 -20.87
N TRP A 59 10.04 -3.12 -19.81
CA TRP A 59 9.00 -2.84 -18.83
C TRP A 59 9.51 -2.94 -17.41
N SER A 60 8.96 -2.13 -16.51
CA SER A 60 9.01 -2.38 -15.08
C SER A 60 7.61 -2.27 -14.52
N ASN A 61 7.20 -3.27 -13.73
CA ASN A 61 5.86 -3.37 -13.19
C ASN A 61 5.92 -3.38 -11.67
N ASP A 62 4.99 -2.67 -11.05
CA ASP A 62 4.79 -2.61 -9.61
C ASP A 62 3.38 -3.11 -9.28
N TYR A 63 3.26 -3.96 -8.27
CA TYR A 63 2.00 -4.53 -7.82
C TYR A 63 1.88 -4.36 -6.31
N GLN A 64 0.67 -4.07 -5.83
CA GLN A 64 0.37 -3.91 -4.42
C GLN A 64 -1.01 -4.49 -4.12
N ILE A 65 -1.11 -5.26 -3.04
CA ILE A 65 -2.37 -5.76 -2.48
C ILE A 65 -2.31 -5.55 -0.98
N GLU A 66 -3.34 -4.96 -0.42
CA GLU A 66 -3.46 -4.74 1.02
C GLU A 66 -4.86 -5.11 1.51
N GLY A 67 -4.90 -5.68 2.70
CA GLY A 67 -6.14 -6.00 3.42
C GLY A 67 -6.04 -5.57 4.87
N LEU A 68 -7.14 -4.99 5.38
CA LEU A 68 -7.32 -4.65 6.79
C LEU A 68 -8.68 -5.14 7.25
N TYR A 69 -8.70 -5.83 8.38
CA TYR A 69 -9.92 -6.19 9.07
C TYR A 69 -9.78 -5.88 10.56
N LYS A 70 -10.77 -5.19 11.14
CA LYS A 70 -10.78 -4.84 12.56
C LYS A 70 -12.15 -5.07 13.16
N GLN A 71 -12.18 -5.74 14.30
CA GLN A 71 -13.36 -5.89 15.14
C GLN A 71 -13.14 -5.25 16.50
N GLU A 72 -14.22 -4.76 17.07
CA GLU A 72 -14.28 -4.21 18.43
C GLU A 72 -15.46 -4.81 19.16
N THR A 73 -15.25 -5.22 20.41
CA THR A 73 -16.30 -5.58 21.32
C THR A 73 -16.59 -4.38 22.21
N VAL A 74 -17.80 -3.88 22.15
CA VAL A 74 -18.27 -2.75 22.97
C VAL A 74 -19.38 -3.23 23.90
N VAL A 75 -19.42 -2.70 25.11
CA VAL A 75 -20.54 -2.96 26.06
C VAL A 75 -21.63 -1.95 25.78
N GLN A 76 -22.78 -2.43 25.35
CA GLN A 76 -23.97 -1.61 25.13
C GLN A 76 -25.12 -2.23 25.95
N ASP A 77 -25.75 -1.45 26.83
CA ASP A 77 -26.86 -1.88 27.68
C ASP A 77 -26.52 -3.12 28.54
N ASP A 78 -25.28 -3.18 29.08
CA ASP A 78 -24.71 -4.30 29.83
C ASP A 78 -24.52 -5.61 29.02
N GLU A 79 -24.67 -5.56 27.70
CA GLU A 79 -24.38 -6.68 26.82
C GLU A 79 -23.09 -6.40 25.99
N GLU A 80 -22.27 -7.43 25.80
CA GLU A 80 -21.09 -7.36 24.91
C GLU A 80 -21.56 -7.56 23.48
N VAL A 81 -21.32 -6.54 22.64
CA VAL A 81 -21.65 -6.54 21.21
C VAL A 81 -20.37 -6.45 20.39
N GLU A 82 -20.14 -7.45 19.56
CA GLU A 82 -19.06 -7.42 18.56
C GLU A 82 -19.50 -6.64 17.31
N ARG A 83 -18.67 -5.71 16.90
CA ARG A 83 -18.88 -5.00 15.64
C ARG A 83 -17.57 -4.87 14.83
N THR A 84 -17.70 -4.97 13.52
CA THR A 84 -16.59 -4.62 12.61
C THR A 84 -16.40 -3.10 12.64
N SER A 85 -15.19 -2.64 12.91
CA SER A 85 -14.84 -1.20 12.97
C SER A 85 -13.95 -0.73 11.84
N ALA A 86 -13.31 -1.67 11.08
CA ALA A 86 -12.66 -1.38 9.82
C ALA A 86 -12.64 -2.63 8.93
N GLN A 87 -12.89 -2.44 7.65
CA GLN A 87 -12.73 -3.46 6.62
C GLN A 87 -12.34 -2.77 5.32
N LYS A 88 -11.11 -3.03 4.88
CA LYS A 88 -10.56 -2.41 3.67
C LYS A 88 -9.83 -3.45 2.84
N PHE A 89 -10.02 -3.38 1.54
CA PHE A 89 -9.24 -4.07 0.53
C PHE A 89 -8.72 -3.05 -0.48
N PHE A 90 -7.44 -3.14 -0.82
CA PHE A 90 -6.82 -2.31 -1.82
C PHE A 90 -5.97 -3.18 -2.74
N ALA A 91 -6.05 -2.92 -4.04
CA ALA A 91 -5.16 -3.52 -5.03
C ALA A 91 -4.74 -2.47 -6.05
N SER A 92 -3.47 -2.47 -6.46
CA SER A 92 -2.99 -1.62 -7.53
C SER A 92 -1.94 -2.33 -8.40
N ALA A 93 -1.86 -1.87 -9.65
CA ALA A 93 -0.83 -2.27 -10.57
C ALA A 93 -0.37 -1.05 -11.39
N GLN A 94 0.93 -0.91 -11.57
CA GLN A 94 1.53 0.09 -12.44
C GLN A 94 2.53 -0.58 -13.39
N GLY A 95 2.33 -0.41 -14.70
CA GLY A 95 3.30 -0.79 -15.71
C GLY A 95 4.00 0.46 -16.23
N ASN A 96 5.33 0.41 -16.35
CA ASN A 96 6.17 1.49 -16.87
C ASN A 96 6.94 0.99 -18.08
N TYR A 97 6.63 1.51 -19.25
CA TYR A 97 7.36 1.24 -20.50
C TYR A 97 8.57 2.14 -20.60
N LYS A 98 9.77 1.56 -20.71
CA LYS A 98 11.04 2.27 -20.84
C LYS A 98 11.19 2.80 -22.26
N LEU A 99 11.47 4.08 -22.41
CA LEU A 99 11.78 4.70 -23.71
C LEU A 99 13.26 4.50 -24.06
N GLU A 100 13.70 5.02 -25.20
CA GLU A 100 15.11 4.99 -25.63
C GLU A 100 16.07 5.51 -24.55
N ASN A 101 15.67 6.60 -23.87
CA ASN A 101 16.31 6.99 -22.62
C ASN A 101 15.57 6.32 -21.45
N PRO A 102 16.20 5.38 -20.74
CA PRO A 102 15.54 4.58 -19.68
C PRO A 102 15.11 5.41 -18.45
N ASP A 103 15.58 6.65 -18.35
CA ASP A 103 15.12 7.59 -17.31
C ASP A 103 13.73 8.16 -17.63
N HIS A 104 13.28 8.08 -18.87
CA HIS A 104 11.97 8.48 -19.34
C HIS A 104 11.10 7.25 -19.59
N ARG A 105 9.89 7.25 -19.04
CA ARG A 105 8.97 6.12 -19.16
C ARG A 105 7.55 6.61 -19.41
N LEU A 106 6.78 5.80 -20.10
CA LEU A 106 5.33 5.93 -20.12
C LEU A 106 4.75 4.97 -19.08
N PHE A 107 3.82 5.44 -18.28
CA PHE A 107 3.17 4.57 -17.30
C PHE A 107 1.68 4.38 -17.60
N VAL A 108 1.18 3.22 -17.20
CA VAL A 108 -0.23 2.92 -17.01
C VAL A 108 -0.42 2.44 -15.59
N PHE A 109 -1.36 3.02 -14.89
CA PHE A 109 -1.69 2.72 -13.49
C PHE A 109 -3.16 2.33 -13.39
N SER A 110 -3.44 1.31 -12.60
CA SER A 110 -4.79 0.94 -12.19
C SER A 110 -4.83 0.66 -10.70
N SER A 111 -5.93 1.01 -10.04
CA SER A 111 -6.19 0.65 -8.66
C SER A 111 -7.66 0.38 -8.42
N TYR A 112 -7.92 -0.43 -7.40
CA TYR A 112 -9.23 -0.71 -6.86
C TYR A 112 -9.17 -0.67 -5.34
N GLU A 113 -10.10 0.03 -4.72
CA GLU A 113 -10.27 0.14 -3.28
C GLU A 113 -11.72 -0.14 -2.91
N ASP A 114 -11.93 -0.99 -1.92
CA ASP A 114 -13.18 -1.24 -1.22
C ASP A 114 -12.92 -0.98 0.26
N ASP A 115 -13.53 0.08 0.80
CA ASP A 115 -13.42 0.45 2.21
C ASP A 115 -14.81 0.73 2.76
N ARG A 116 -15.35 -0.23 3.51
CA ARG A 116 -16.69 -0.18 4.07
C ARG A 116 -16.91 0.95 5.08
N PHE A 117 -15.84 1.58 5.55
CA PHE A 117 -15.89 2.66 6.54
C PHE A 117 -15.52 4.03 5.95
N SER A 118 -15.26 4.07 4.64
CA SER A 118 -15.12 5.32 3.90
C SER A 118 -16.48 5.86 3.41
N ASN A 119 -16.46 7.04 2.79
CA ASN A 119 -17.66 7.59 2.16
C ASN A 119 -18.02 6.84 0.85
N PHE A 120 -17.11 6.05 0.31
CA PHE A 120 -17.27 5.32 -0.94
C PHE A 120 -17.40 3.82 -0.66
N ALA A 121 -18.36 3.16 -1.32
CA ALA A 121 -18.49 1.72 -1.29
C ALA A 121 -17.31 1.06 -2.03
N TYR A 122 -16.94 1.63 -3.18
CA TYR A 122 -15.71 1.30 -3.88
C TYR A 122 -15.18 2.50 -4.65
N GLN A 123 -13.90 2.43 -5.01
CA GLN A 123 -13.25 3.36 -5.92
C GLN A 123 -12.29 2.61 -6.84
N ALA A 124 -12.43 2.81 -8.14
CA ALA A 124 -11.51 2.29 -9.15
C ALA A 124 -10.86 3.45 -9.90
N THR A 125 -9.59 3.34 -10.21
CA THR A 125 -8.85 4.39 -10.93
C THR A 125 -8.05 3.78 -12.08
N LEU A 126 -8.07 4.46 -13.21
CA LEU A 126 -7.19 4.20 -14.33
C LEU A 126 -6.49 5.51 -14.72
N ALA A 127 -5.18 5.49 -14.83
CA ALA A 127 -4.40 6.66 -15.24
C ALA A 127 -3.24 6.24 -16.14
N GLY A 128 -2.80 7.16 -16.98
CA GLY A 128 -1.63 6.94 -17.81
C GLY A 128 -0.92 8.27 -18.07
N GLY A 129 0.38 8.22 -18.25
CA GLY A 129 1.15 9.42 -18.42
C GLY A 129 2.65 9.19 -18.49
N TRP A 130 3.37 10.17 -18.04
CA TRP A 130 4.82 10.25 -18.07
C TRP A 130 5.43 10.05 -16.70
N SER A 131 6.49 9.24 -16.64
CA SER A 131 7.32 9.05 -15.46
C SER A 131 8.77 9.35 -15.81
N GLN A 132 9.49 10.00 -14.91
CA GLN A 132 10.88 10.34 -15.09
C GLN A 132 11.70 10.10 -13.84
N LYS A 133 12.83 9.43 -14.00
CA LYS A 133 13.91 9.41 -13.02
C LYS A 133 14.75 10.66 -13.19
N MET A 134 14.55 11.65 -12.31
CA MET A 134 15.26 12.93 -12.41
C MET A 134 16.75 12.79 -12.15
N TRP A 135 17.09 11.99 -11.11
CA TRP A 135 18.47 11.64 -10.83
C TRP A 135 18.56 10.35 -10.03
N LYS A 136 19.63 9.65 -10.23
CA LYS A 136 20.06 8.50 -9.44
C LYS A 136 21.55 8.63 -9.20
N THR A 137 21.93 8.95 -7.96
CA THR A 137 23.31 8.97 -7.48
C THR A 137 23.54 7.78 -6.55
N GLU A 138 24.77 7.58 -6.09
CA GLU A 138 25.09 6.57 -5.07
C GLU A 138 24.28 6.77 -3.77
N LYS A 139 23.94 8.03 -3.46
CA LYS A 139 23.29 8.39 -2.18
C LYS A 139 21.83 8.79 -2.31
N THR A 140 21.39 9.24 -3.48
CA THR A 140 20.02 9.75 -3.63
C THR A 140 19.43 9.33 -4.96
N ALA A 141 18.10 9.09 -4.96
CA ALA A 141 17.32 8.90 -6.18
C ALA A 141 16.00 9.64 -6.05
N PHE A 142 15.58 10.28 -7.12
CA PHE A 142 14.29 10.93 -7.22
C PHE A 142 13.61 10.58 -8.53
N GLU A 143 12.36 10.16 -8.40
CA GLU A 143 11.50 9.80 -9.52
C GLU A 143 10.14 10.46 -9.31
N TYR A 144 9.51 10.90 -10.38
CA TYR A 144 8.13 11.40 -10.36
C TYR A 144 7.35 10.85 -11.55
N SER A 145 6.03 10.82 -11.40
CA SER A 145 5.11 10.55 -12.50
C SER A 145 3.95 11.54 -12.50
N VAL A 146 3.43 11.85 -13.66
CA VAL A 146 2.25 12.69 -13.82
C VAL A 146 1.48 12.27 -15.06
N GLY A 147 0.15 12.26 -14.95
CA GLY A 147 -0.69 11.97 -16.09
C GLY A 147 -2.18 12.10 -15.81
N PRO A 148 -3.00 12.23 -16.86
CA PRO A 148 -4.44 12.21 -16.75
C PRO A 148 -4.95 10.81 -16.37
N GLY A 149 -6.09 10.79 -15.75
CA GLY A 149 -6.78 9.55 -15.41
C GLY A 149 -8.27 9.77 -15.23
N TYR A 150 -8.93 8.68 -14.92
CA TYR A 150 -10.35 8.64 -14.62
C TYR A 150 -10.59 7.79 -13.38
N SER A 151 -11.45 8.25 -12.50
CA SER A 151 -11.85 7.55 -11.30
C SER A 151 -13.35 7.26 -11.36
N TRP A 152 -13.69 6.01 -11.13
CA TRP A 152 -15.05 5.52 -10.93
C TRP A 152 -15.21 5.27 -9.43
N ALA A 153 -16.24 5.84 -8.84
CA ALA A 153 -16.53 5.64 -7.44
C ALA A 153 -18.05 5.59 -7.22
N GLU A 154 -18.45 4.74 -6.30
CA GLU A 154 -19.83 4.70 -5.80
C GLU A 154 -19.83 5.03 -4.32
N THR A 155 -20.70 5.94 -3.91
CA THR A 155 -20.85 6.28 -2.49
C THR A 155 -21.61 5.17 -1.75
N GLN A 156 -21.53 5.13 -0.41
CA GLN A 156 -22.31 4.21 0.42
C GLN A 156 -23.84 4.38 0.24
N ALA A 157 -24.28 5.50 -0.29
CA ALA A 157 -25.68 5.76 -0.61
C ALA A 157 -26.10 5.27 -2.02
N GLY A 158 -25.21 4.60 -2.77
CA GLY A 158 -25.45 4.11 -4.12
C GLY A 158 -25.48 5.22 -5.18
N VAL A 159 -24.74 6.30 -4.96
CA VAL A 159 -24.61 7.40 -5.92
C VAL A 159 -23.25 7.32 -6.61
N ASP A 160 -23.26 7.27 -7.93
CA ASP A 160 -22.06 7.31 -8.76
C ASP A 160 -21.36 8.67 -8.62
N ASN A 161 -20.05 8.64 -8.46
CA ASN A 161 -19.19 9.82 -8.36
C ASN A 161 -17.93 9.64 -9.23
N ASP A 162 -18.17 9.68 -10.52
CA ASP A 162 -17.12 9.52 -11.51
C ASP A 162 -16.45 10.85 -11.84
N SER A 163 -15.14 10.85 -12.04
CA SER A 163 -14.42 12.09 -12.32
C SER A 163 -13.16 11.90 -13.14
N PHE A 164 -12.82 12.91 -13.94
CA PHE A 164 -11.48 13.07 -14.47
C PHE A 164 -10.54 13.50 -13.36
N ILE A 165 -9.36 12.89 -13.33
CA ILE A 165 -8.33 13.19 -12.35
C ILE A 165 -6.99 13.49 -13.05
N VAL A 166 -6.11 14.18 -12.36
CA VAL A 166 -4.69 14.22 -12.67
C VAL A 166 -3.97 13.46 -11.57
N ARG A 167 -3.35 12.33 -11.92
CA ARG A 167 -2.54 11.56 -11.00
C ARG A 167 -1.10 12.10 -11.02
N GLY A 168 -0.56 12.41 -9.85
CA GLY A 168 0.84 12.70 -9.64
C GLY A 168 1.41 11.77 -8.58
N SER A 169 2.64 11.32 -8.75
CA SER A 169 3.39 10.65 -7.69
C SER A 169 4.84 11.10 -7.69
N ALA A 170 5.47 11.07 -6.52
CA ALA A 170 6.89 11.37 -6.36
C ALA A 170 7.49 10.39 -5.35
N ALA A 171 8.67 9.86 -5.68
CA ALA A 171 9.43 8.98 -4.81
C ALA A 171 10.85 9.51 -4.63
N PHE A 172 11.23 9.74 -3.39
CA PHE A 172 12.56 10.15 -3.01
C PHE A 172 13.20 9.07 -2.14
N LYS A 173 14.42 8.64 -2.51
CA LYS A 173 15.22 7.68 -1.75
C LYS A 173 16.55 8.33 -1.38
N TRP A 174 16.95 8.19 -0.13
CA TRP A 174 18.23 8.67 0.38
C TRP A 174 18.93 7.56 1.16
N PHE A 175 20.05 7.09 0.65
CA PHE A 175 20.94 6.14 1.32
C PHE A 175 21.88 6.92 2.25
N ILE A 176 21.53 6.96 3.53
CA ILE A 176 22.27 7.72 4.56
C ILE A 176 23.58 7.01 4.88
N SER A 177 23.56 5.68 4.91
CA SER A 177 24.71 4.79 5.10
C SER A 177 24.42 3.44 4.45
N ASP A 178 25.37 2.52 4.47
CA ASP A 178 25.22 1.15 3.93
C ASP A 178 24.07 0.37 4.60
N THR A 179 23.70 0.79 5.82
CA THR A 179 22.67 0.12 6.64
C THR A 179 21.43 0.97 6.87
N ALA A 180 21.43 2.24 6.48
CA ALA A 180 20.32 3.17 6.72
C ALA A 180 19.83 3.82 5.43
N LYS A 181 18.54 3.66 5.17
CA LYS A 181 17.85 4.22 4.00
C LYS A 181 16.60 4.98 4.43
N PHE A 182 16.44 6.20 3.94
CA PHE A 182 15.20 6.98 4.03
C PHE A 182 14.45 6.88 2.70
N THR A 183 13.15 6.62 2.76
CA THR A 183 12.28 6.59 1.58
C THR A 183 11.04 7.40 1.87
N GLN A 184 10.70 8.32 0.98
CA GLN A 184 9.48 9.13 1.02
C GLN A 184 8.74 8.93 -0.31
N THR A 185 7.46 8.59 -0.22
CA THR A 185 6.56 8.48 -1.38
C THR A 185 5.34 9.37 -1.12
N ALA A 186 4.89 10.07 -2.15
CA ALA A 186 3.72 10.94 -2.15
C ALA A 186 2.90 10.72 -3.44
#